data_89f67a787663e9af5ac75a507e31d65a
#
_entry.id   89f67a787663e9af5ac75a507e31d65a
#
_cell.length_a   1.000
_cell.length_b   1.000
_cell.length_c   1.000
_cell.angle_alpha   90.00
_cell.angle_beta   90.00
_cell.angle_gamma   90.00
#
_symmetry.space_group_name_H-M   'P 1'
#
loop_
_entity.id
_entity.type
_entity.pdbx_description
1 polymer ?
#
loop_
_entity_poly.entity_id
_entity_poly.type
_entity_poly.pdbx_seq_one_letter_code
_entity_poly.pdbx_strand_id
1 'polypeptide(L)'
;MANEEMKKLILTIEKLTEEVRQLNEFLKQENEKQRRKKKNISNDIKQLLFTMGIIPNLKGFDYLCMAIEIRMKDPKALLTKEIYPQIAKKFGVVPSNIDRGIRTAIKNAIQRMDEETKLKIWKNSSIKELTNNEFISLVAEFLQN
;
A
#
# COMPACT_ATOMS: atom_id res chain seq x y z
N MET A 1 -14.45 51.32 29.58
CA MET A 1 -14.83 49.94 29.89
C MET A 1 -15.04 49.08 28.62
N ALA A 2 -15.90 49.47 27.70
CA ALA A 2 -16.13 48.72 26.47
C ALA A 2 -14.84 48.48 25.63
N ASN A 3 -13.93 49.47 25.61
CA ASN A 3 -12.67 49.40 24.87
C ASN A 3 -11.69 48.36 25.41
N GLU A 4 -11.66 48.15 26.70
CA GLU A 4 -10.76 47.15 27.32
C GLU A 4 -11.27 45.74 27.11
N GLU A 5 -12.59 45.51 27.16
CA GLU A 5 -13.21 44.23 26.86
C GLU A 5 -13.03 43.87 25.38
N MET A 6 -13.17 44.85 24.49
CA MET A 6 -12.91 44.66 23.05
C MET A 6 -11.44 44.35 22.77
N LYS A 7 -10.49 45.01 23.45
CA LYS A 7 -9.06 44.72 23.32
C LYS A 7 -8.73 43.31 23.76
N LYS A 8 -9.29 42.86 24.88
CA LYS A 8 -9.12 41.49 25.37
C LYS A 8 -9.68 40.47 24.38
N LEU A 9 -10.83 40.76 23.80
CA LEU A 9 -11.47 39.91 22.80
C LEU A 9 -10.61 39.81 21.52
N ILE A 10 -10.09 40.93 21.05
CA ILE A 10 -9.21 41.00 19.89
C ILE A 10 -7.94 40.18 20.14
N LEU A 11 -7.32 40.33 21.30
CA LEU A 11 -6.13 39.54 21.66
C LEU A 11 -6.42 38.04 21.72
N THR A 12 -7.57 37.66 22.23
CA THR A 12 -7.98 36.24 22.27
C THR A 12 -8.21 35.68 20.84
N ILE A 13 -8.84 36.47 19.97
CA ILE A 13 -9.06 36.10 18.58
C ILE A 13 -7.72 35.94 17.83
N GLU A 14 -6.80 36.88 18.02
CA GLU A 14 -5.48 36.82 17.41
C GLU A 14 -4.70 35.59 17.88
N LYS A 15 -4.76 35.26 19.16
CA LYS A 15 -4.12 34.08 19.74
C LYS A 15 -4.73 32.79 19.15
N LEU A 16 -6.05 32.71 19.08
CA LEU A 16 -6.74 31.55 18.49
C LEU A 16 -6.42 31.39 17.02
N THR A 17 -6.36 32.51 16.29
CA THR A 17 -6.01 32.51 14.85
C THR A 17 -4.60 31.95 14.65
N GLU A 18 -3.64 32.34 15.49
CA GLU A 18 -2.27 31.84 15.42
C GLU A 18 -2.21 30.35 15.78
N GLU A 19 -2.92 29.91 16.79
CA GLU A 19 -2.99 28.48 17.14
C GLU A 19 -3.58 27.63 16.01
N VAL A 20 -4.63 28.12 15.37
CA VAL A 20 -5.25 27.45 14.21
C VAL A 20 -4.26 27.38 13.05
N ARG A 21 -3.54 28.45 12.78
CA ARG A 21 -2.53 28.49 11.72
C ARG A 21 -1.43 27.45 11.96
N GLN A 22 -0.92 27.37 13.18
CA GLN A 22 0.10 26.39 13.57
C GLN A 22 -0.41 24.97 13.45
N LEU A 23 -1.64 24.73 13.87
CA LEU A 23 -2.28 23.41 13.75
C LEU A 23 -2.45 23.00 12.28
N ASN A 24 -2.87 23.93 11.44
CA ASN A 24 -3.03 23.66 10.00
C ASN A 24 -1.69 23.34 9.32
N GLU A 25 -0.62 24.05 9.70
CA GLU A 25 0.73 23.75 9.20
C GLU A 25 1.21 22.37 9.64
N PHE A 26 0.98 22.02 10.91
CA PHE A 26 1.31 20.71 11.45
C PHE A 26 0.58 19.58 10.69
N LEU A 27 -0.73 19.73 10.48
CA LEU A 27 -1.54 18.76 9.74
C LEU A 27 -1.06 18.62 8.29
N LYS A 28 -0.69 19.72 7.66
CA LYS A 28 -0.15 19.72 6.30
C LYS A 28 1.16 18.93 6.21
N GLN A 29 2.07 19.13 7.16
CA GLN A 29 3.33 18.40 7.22
C GLN A 29 3.13 16.92 7.47
N GLU A 30 2.22 16.54 8.37
CA GLU A 30 1.89 15.14 8.63
C GLU A 30 1.29 14.46 7.39
N ASN A 31 0.41 15.15 6.67
CA ASN A 31 -0.16 14.64 5.45
C ASN A 31 0.90 14.44 4.36
N GLU A 32 1.86 15.34 4.23
CA GLU A 32 2.97 15.19 3.29
C GLU A 32 3.88 14.01 3.64
N LYS A 33 4.17 13.81 4.93
CA LYS A 33 4.93 12.65 5.41
C LYS A 33 4.23 11.34 5.06
N GLN A 34 2.93 11.26 5.30
CA GLN A 34 2.14 10.08 4.98
C GLN A 34 2.09 9.80 3.49
N ARG A 35 1.95 10.83 2.66
CA ARG A 35 2.01 10.71 1.19
C ARG A 35 3.35 10.15 0.73
N ARG A 36 4.47 10.65 1.26
CA ARG A 36 5.81 10.18 0.92
C ARG A 36 6.00 8.73 1.33
N LYS A 37 5.58 8.38 2.54
CA LYS A 37 5.65 7.00 3.04
C LYS A 37 4.85 6.06 2.16
N LYS A 38 3.63 6.42 1.80
CA LYS A 38 2.76 5.64 0.91
C LYS A 38 3.38 5.46 -0.47
N LYS A 39 3.94 6.52 -1.04
CA LYS A 39 4.62 6.49 -2.34
C LYS A 39 5.83 5.58 -2.30
N ASN A 40 6.62 5.62 -1.23
CA ASN A 40 7.78 4.76 -1.05
C ASN A 40 7.40 3.29 -0.96
N ILE A 41 6.37 2.94 -0.19
CA ILE A 41 5.86 1.57 -0.08
C ILE A 41 5.38 1.08 -1.46
N SER A 42 4.63 1.88 -2.18
CA SER A 42 4.16 1.53 -3.52
C SER A 42 5.31 1.25 -4.48
N ASN A 43 6.35 2.08 -4.44
CA ASN A 43 7.54 1.90 -5.27
C ASN A 43 8.31 0.63 -4.89
N ASP A 44 8.45 0.36 -3.60
CA ASP A 44 9.13 -0.85 -3.11
C ASP A 44 8.41 -2.12 -3.59
N ILE A 45 7.09 -2.14 -3.51
CA ILE A 45 6.28 -3.25 -4.02
C ILE A 45 6.52 -3.45 -5.50
N LYS A 46 6.44 -2.38 -6.29
CA LYS A 46 6.63 -2.43 -7.76
C LYS A 46 8.01 -2.93 -8.13
N GLN A 47 9.05 -2.43 -7.47
CA GLN A 47 10.43 -2.86 -7.72
C GLN A 47 10.64 -4.33 -7.39
N LEU A 48 10.09 -4.79 -6.27
CA LEU A 48 10.20 -6.20 -5.89
C LEU A 48 9.49 -7.10 -6.89
N LEU A 49 8.26 -6.78 -7.28
CA LEU A 49 7.52 -7.54 -8.29
C LEU A 49 8.24 -7.56 -9.64
N PHE A 50 8.82 -6.45 -10.05
CA PHE A 50 9.63 -6.36 -11.25
C PHE A 50 10.86 -7.27 -11.17
N THR A 51 11.56 -7.26 -10.04
CA THR A 51 12.70 -8.14 -9.79
C THR A 51 12.31 -9.63 -9.87
N MET A 52 11.09 -9.94 -9.46
CA MET A 52 10.53 -11.29 -9.54
C MET A 52 10.08 -11.68 -10.96
N GLY A 53 10.20 -10.78 -11.93
CA GLY A 53 9.84 -11.03 -13.32
C GLY A 53 8.38 -10.75 -13.67
N ILE A 54 7.66 -10.07 -12.82
CA ILE A 54 6.27 -9.66 -13.12
C ILE A 54 6.30 -8.34 -13.90
N ILE A 55 5.74 -8.37 -15.10
CA ILE A 55 5.82 -7.25 -16.04
C ILE A 55 4.74 -6.21 -15.73
N PRO A 56 5.11 -4.89 -15.61
CA PRO A 56 4.16 -3.83 -15.24
C PRO A 56 2.96 -3.62 -16.18
N ASN A 57 3.05 -4.03 -17.43
CA ASN A 57 1.95 -3.89 -18.39
C ASN A 57 0.87 -4.98 -18.29
N LEU A 58 1.03 -5.94 -17.40
CA LEU A 58 0.01 -6.94 -17.13
C LEU A 58 -0.96 -6.41 -16.06
N LYS A 59 -2.26 -6.62 -16.27
CA LYS A 59 -3.28 -6.23 -15.27
C LYS A 59 -3.05 -6.87 -13.91
N GLY A 60 -2.54 -8.11 -13.89
CA GLY A 60 -2.19 -8.81 -12.68
C GLY A 60 -1.13 -8.11 -11.83
N PHE A 61 -0.23 -7.34 -12.46
CA PHE A 61 0.76 -6.53 -11.76
C PHE A 61 0.08 -5.47 -10.87
N ASP A 62 -0.85 -4.72 -11.44
CA ASP A 62 -1.57 -3.67 -10.70
C ASP A 62 -2.42 -4.25 -9.57
N TYR A 63 -3.08 -5.37 -9.84
CA TYR A 63 -3.88 -6.09 -8.84
C TYR A 63 -3.01 -6.58 -7.69
N LEU A 64 -1.84 -7.15 -8.00
CA LEU A 64 -0.88 -7.60 -6.98
C LEU A 64 -0.35 -6.45 -6.13
N CYS A 65 0.03 -5.35 -6.76
CA CYS A 65 0.51 -4.18 -6.04
C CYS A 65 -0.51 -3.71 -5.00
N MET A 66 -1.77 -3.62 -5.40
CA MET A 66 -2.83 -3.19 -4.49
C MET A 66 -3.12 -4.24 -3.41
N ALA A 67 -3.14 -5.51 -3.76
CA ALA A 67 -3.37 -6.60 -2.80
C ALA A 67 -2.29 -6.65 -1.73
N ILE A 68 -1.03 -6.52 -2.12
CA ILE A 68 0.11 -6.50 -1.19
C ILE A 68 0.03 -5.27 -0.28
N GLU A 69 -0.28 -4.11 -0.84
CA GLU A 69 -0.43 -2.87 -0.07
C GLU A 69 -1.53 -3.00 0.99
N ILE A 70 -2.67 -3.56 0.63
CA ILE A 70 -3.78 -3.79 1.58
C ILE A 70 -3.35 -4.77 2.68
N ARG A 71 -2.68 -5.87 2.33
CA ARG A 71 -2.20 -6.87 3.29
C ARG A 71 -1.14 -6.30 4.24
N MET A 72 -0.30 -5.39 3.76
CA MET A 72 0.69 -4.71 4.61
C MET A 72 0.03 -3.81 5.65
N LYS A 73 -1.07 -3.16 5.29
CA LYS A 73 -1.84 -2.31 6.21
C LYS A 73 -2.69 -3.09 7.18
N ASP A 74 -3.27 -4.19 6.72
CA ASP A 74 -4.13 -5.08 7.50
C ASP A 74 -3.73 -6.53 7.25
N PRO A 75 -2.82 -7.08 8.08
CA PRO A 75 -2.35 -8.46 7.93
C PRO A 75 -3.45 -9.51 8.06
N LYS A 76 -4.59 -9.18 8.65
CA LYS A 76 -5.73 -10.07 8.84
C LYS A 76 -6.78 -9.96 7.75
N ALA A 77 -6.62 -9.04 6.80
CA ALA A 77 -7.58 -8.86 5.72
C ALA A 77 -7.74 -10.15 4.90
N LEU A 78 -8.99 -10.57 4.72
CA LEU A 78 -9.33 -11.77 3.98
C LEU A 78 -9.29 -11.49 2.48
N LEU A 79 -8.55 -12.33 1.74
CA LEU A 79 -8.29 -12.10 0.33
C LEU A 79 -9.58 -12.01 -0.49
N THR A 80 -10.43 -13.02 -0.40
CA THR A 80 -11.65 -13.12 -1.21
C THR A 80 -12.75 -12.17 -0.73
N LYS A 81 -12.91 -12.02 0.57
CA LYS A 81 -14.02 -11.25 1.15
C LYS A 81 -13.73 -9.76 1.28
N GLU A 82 -12.47 -9.38 1.44
CA GLU A 82 -12.09 -7.99 1.74
C GLU A 82 -11.16 -7.36 0.71
N ILE A 83 -10.11 -8.05 0.29
CA ILE A 83 -9.09 -7.51 -0.61
C ILE A 83 -9.60 -7.44 -2.04
N TYR A 84 -10.08 -8.56 -2.60
CA TYR A 84 -10.57 -8.60 -3.97
C TYR A 84 -11.73 -7.63 -4.25
N PRO A 85 -12.73 -7.48 -3.36
CA PRO A 85 -13.78 -6.49 -3.59
C PRO A 85 -13.28 -5.05 -3.68
N GLN A 86 -12.28 -4.67 -2.89
CA GLN A 86 -11.69 -3.33 -2.96
C GLN A 86 -10.97 -3.09 -4.30
N ILE A 87 -10.23 -4.08 -4.77
CA ILE A 87 -9.53 -4.01 -6.06
C ILE A 87 -10.54 -3.98 -7.20
N ALA A 88 -11.55 -4.84 -7.14
CA ALA A 88 -12.62 -4.92 -8.14
C ALA A 88 -13.34 -3.58 -8.28
N LYS A 89 -13.65 -2.92 -7.17
CA LYS A 89 -14.27 -1.60 -7.16
C LYS A 89 -13.40 -0.53 -7.82
N LYS A 90 -12.11 -0.54 -7.52
CA LYS A 90 -11.16 0.45 -8.07
C LYS A 90 -10.98 0.30 -9.57
N PHE A 91 -10.89 -0.92 -10.07
CA PHE A 91 -10.62 -1.18 -11.49
C PHE A 91 -11.88 -1.43 -12.32
N GLY A 92 -13.05 -1.44 -11.71
CA GLY A 92 -14.31 -1.66 -12.42
C GLY A 92 -14.43 -3.06 -13.04
N VAL A 93 -13.92 -4.07 -12.37
CA VAL A 93 -13.93 -5.47 -12.82
C VAL A 93 -14.55 -6.37 -11.76
N VAL A 94 -14.88 -7.60 -12.14
CA VAL A 94 -15.40 -8.59 -11.19
C VAL A 94 -14.26 -9.26 -10.41
N PRO A 95 -14.50 -9.70 -9.15
CA PRO A 95 -13.45 -10.32 -8.33
C PRO A 95 -12.79 -11.54 -8.96
N SER A 96 -13.51 -12.33 -9.75
CA SER A 96 -12.94 -13.49 -10.45
C SER A 96 -11.85 -13.10 -11.46
N ASN A 97 -11.96 -11.93 -12.08
CA ASN A 97 -10.91 -11.40 -12.96
C ASN A 97 -9.65 -11.04 -12.18
N ILE A 98 -9.80 -10.50 -10.98
CA ILE A 98 -8.69 -10.21 -10.08
C ILE A 98 -7.96 -11.48 -9.70
N ASP A 99 -8.69 -12.48 -9.23
CA ASP A 99 -8.13 -13.78 -8.85
C ASP A 99 -7.33 -14.43 -9.99
N ARG A 100 -7.90 -14.43 -11.17
CA ARG A 100 -7.27 -15.01 -12.36
C ARG A 100 -6.02 -14.24 -12.77
N GLY A 101 -6.09 -12.91 -12.80
CA GLY A 101 -4.98 -12.06 -13.17
C GLY A 101 -3.79 -12.23 -12.22
N ILE A 102 -4.05 -12.26 -10.93
CA ILE A 102 -3.03 -12.48 -9.89
C ILE A 102 -2.43 -13.88 -10.03
N ARG A 103 -3.26 -14.89 -10.18
CA ARG A 103 -2.80 -16.29 -10.35
C ARG A 103 -1.85 -16.44 -11.53
N THR A 104 -2.20 -15.86 -12.66
CA THR A 104 -1.36 -15.90 -13.86
C THR A 104 -0.02 -15.18 -13.63
N ALA A 105 -0.06 -14.00 -13.02
CA ALA A 105 1.16 -13.24 -12.72
C ALA A 105 2.10 -14.01 -11.78
N ILE A 106 1.56 -14.61 -10.74
CA ILE A 106 2.34 -15.40 -9.78
C ILE A 106 2.96 -16.62 -10.45
N LYS A 107 2.19 -17.36 -11.23
CA LYS A 107 2.67 -18.54 -11.94
C LYS A 107 3.84 -18.19 -12.86
N ASN A 108 3.70 -17.12 -13.63
CA ASN A 108 4.76 -16.64 -14.51
C ASN A 108 6.01 -16.23 -13.74
N ALA A 109 5.85 -15.53 -12.62
CA ALA A 109 6.96 -15.10 -11.77
C ALA A 109 7.74 -16.30 -11.22
N ILE A 110 7.04 -17.28 -10.66
CA ILE A 110 7.69 -18.47 -10.07
C ILE A 110 8.47 -19.24 -11.14
N GLN A 111 7.94 -19.36 -12.35
CA GLN A 111 8.61 -20.05 -13.44
C GLN A 111 9.86 -19.31 -13.94
N ARG A 112 9.88 -17.98 -13.86
CA ARG A 112 10.99 -17.15 -14.35
C ARG A 112 12.05 -16.87 -13.31
N MET A 113 11.69 -16.92 -12.01
CA MET A 113 12.65 -16.67 -10.95
C MET A 113 13.72 -17.75 -10.88
N ASP A 114 14.97 -17.29 -10.72
CA ASP A 114 16.09 -18.20 -10.43
C ASP A 114 16.04 -18.66 -8.96
N GLU A 115 16.85 -19.68 -8.66
CA GLU A 115 16.89 -20.26 -7.32
C GLU A 115 17.44 -19.26 -6.28
N GLU A 116 18.38 -18.42 -6.70
CA GLU A 116 18.97 -17.40 -5.82
C GLU A 116 17.93 -16.38 -5.37
N THR A 117 17.10 -15.89 -6.27
CA THR A 117 16.03 -14.95 -5.96
C THR A 117 14.97 -15.59 -5.06
N LYS A 118 14.58 -16.83 -5.35
CA LYS A 118 13.65 -17.60 -4.51
C LYS A 118 14.18 -17.77 -3.09
N LEU A 119 15.45 -18.11 -2.96
CA LEU A 119 16.09 -18.30 -1.66
C LEU A 119 16.15 -16.99 -0.87
N LYS A 120 16.45 -15.88 -1.54
CA LYS A 120 16.56 -14.55 -0.92
C LYS A 120 15.21 -14.07 -0.39
N ILE A 121 14.14 -14.21 -1.17
CA ILE A 121 12.81 -13.68 -0.82
C ILE A 121 12.06 -14.65 0.11
N TRP A 122 12.09 -15.93 -0.19
CA TRP A 122 11.28 -16.93 0.49
C TRP A 122 12.09 -17.90 1.35
N LYS A 123 13.39 -17.77 1.37
CA LYS A 123 14.29 -18.69 2.09
C LYS A 123 14.13 -20.14 1.67
N ASN A 124 13.62 -20.36 0.47
CA ASN A 124 13.36 -21.69 -0.09
C ASN A 124 13.45 -21.65 -1.61
N SER A 125 14.50 -22.25 -2.16
CA SER A 125 14.75 -22.30 -3.60
C SER A 125 13.91 -23.35 -4.34
N SER A 126 13.25 -24.25 -3.61
CA SER A 126 12.46 -25.33 -4.21
C SER A 126 10.99 -25.01 -4.41
N ILE A 127 10.56 -23.79 -4.15
CA ILE A 127 9.17 -23.39 -4.35
C ILE A 127 8.83 -23.44 -5.83
N LYS A 128 7.85 -24.28 -6.18
CA LYS A 128 7.34 -24.43 -7.55
C LYS A 128 5.95 -23.86 -7.73
N GLU A 129 5.21 -23.72 -6.65
CA GLU A 129 3.82 -23.30 -6.65
C GLU A 129 3.47 -22.56 -5.36
N LEU A 130 2.68 -21.49 -5.49
CA LEU A 130 2.13 -20.74 -4.37
C LEU A 130 0.71 -20.32 -4.69
N THR A 131 -0.17 -20.38 -3.71
CA THR A 131 -1.50 -19.77 -3.84
C THR A 131 -1.37 -18.26 -3.84
N ASN A 132 -2.40 -17.58 -4.35
CA ASN A 132 -2.43 -16.12 -4.33
C ASN A 132 -2.26 -15.56 -2.92
N ASN A 133 -2.95 -16.15 -1.95
CA ASN A 133 -2.86 -15.72 -0.56
C ASN A 133 -1.46 -15.93 0.04
N GLU A 134 -0.85 -17.07 -0.22
CA GLU A 134 0.50 -17.36 0.25
C GLU A 134 1.52 -16.37 -0.34
N PHE A 135 1.45 -16.13 -1.63
CA PHE A 135 2.34 -15.20 -2.33
C PHE A 135 2.22 -13.78 -1.76
N ILE A 136 0.99 -13.28 -1.66
CA ILE A 136 0.73 -11.93 -1.14
C ILE A 136 1.24 -11.78 0.29
N SER A 137 0.99 -12.79 1.13
CA SER A 137 1.46 -12.79 2.52
C SER A 137 2.97 -12.81 2.63
N LEU A 138 3.64 -13.65 1.85
CA LEU A 138 5.10 -13.77 1.86
C LEU A 138 5.79 -12.48 1.37
N VAL A 139 5.27 -11.87 0.33
CA VAL A 139 5.81 -10.61 -0.19
C VAL A 139 5.57 -9.46 0.80
N ALA A 140 4.38 -9.37 1.35
CA ALA A 140 4.07 -8.35 2.36
C ALA A 140 4.98 -8.49 3.58
N GLU A 141 5.19 -9.70 4.06
CA GLU A 141 6.09 -9.99 5.18
C GLU A 141 7.55 -9.64 4.86
N PHE A 142 8.02 -10.01 3.68
CA PHE A 142 9.37 -9.69 3.23
C PHE A 142 9.63 -8.18 3.21
N LEU A 143 8.67 -7.39 2.74
CA LEU A 143 8.78 -5.93 2.67
C LEU A 143 8.72 -5.24 4.02
N GLN A 144 8.14 -5.87 5.03
CA GLN A 144 8.02 -5.32 6.38
C GLN A 144 9.22 -5.68 7.28
N ASN A 145 10.02 -6.61 6.88
CA ASN A 145 11.26 -6.99 7.54
C ASN A 145 12.48 -6.31 6.86
#